data_ebbfc6990614ab6ac1ba18500e7f6f7d
#
_entry.id   ebbfc6990614ab6ac1ba18500e7f6f7d
#
_cell.length_a   1.000
_cell.length_b   1.000
_cell.length_c   1.000
_cell.angle_alpha   90.00
_cell.angle_beta   90.00
_cell.angle_gamma   90.00
#
_symmetry.space_group_name_H-M   'P 1'
#
loop_
_entity.id
_entity.type
_entity.pdbx_description
1 polymer ?
#
loop_
_entity_poly.entity_id
_entity_poly.type
_entity_poly.pdbx_seq_one_letter_code
_entity_poly.pdbx_strand_id
1 'polypeptide(L)'
;MMQIDVGFGDKVDPLPAEIHFPTLLPLDAPVVRAYPPEAVIAEKFHAMVVLGIANSRMKDFFDIWTFASTQRFEISRLGNSIRNTFEQRRTALPEATPFALTNEFLLDSAKKTQWAAFCRRLGLQDAPTLDAIGPTLIGFLMPAIEQARLNRPDTLIWAPHGPWQNPEVGTP
;
A
#
# COMPACT_ATOMS: atom_id res chain seq x y z
N MET A 1 1.10 -26.85 -6.69
CA MET A 1 0.47 -26.93 -5.35
C MET A 1 -0.24 -25.62 -5.12
N MET A 2 -1.55 -25.65 -4.83
CA MET A 2 -2.33 -24.44 -4.47
C MET A 2 -2.30 -24.33 -2.96
N GLN A 3 -1.91 -23.15 -2.43
CA GLN A 3 -1.93 -22.83 -1.00
C GLN A 3 -3.09 -21.88 -0.73
N ILE A 4 -3.87 -22.18 0.30
CA ILE A 4 -4.97 -21.33 0.76
C ILE A 4 -4.67 -20.97 2.22
N ASP A 5 -4.52 -19.68 2.48
CA ASP A 5 -4.36 -19.15 3.82
C ASP A 5 -5.72 -18.65 4.31
N VAL A 6 -6.11 -19.04 5.52
CA VAL A 6 -7.40 -18.65 6.12
C VAL A 6 -7.13 -17.82 7.37
N GLY A 7 -7.54 -16.56 7.34
CA GLY A 7 -7.51 -15.66 8.50
C GLY A 7 -8.85 -15.63 9.23
N PHE A 8 -8.84 -15.53 10.56
CA PHE A 8 -10.03 -15.39 11.38
C PHE A 8 -9.95 -14.13 12.24
N GLY A 9 -11.08 -13.43 12.37
CA GLY A 9 -11.23 -12.31 13.32
C GLY A 9 -10.70 -10.97 12.85
N ASP A 10 -10.25 -10.85 11.61
CA ASP A 10 -9.82 -9.57 11.06
C ASP A 10 -11.04 -8.65 10.84
N LYS A 11 -11.02 -7.49 11.48
CA LYS A 11 -11.96 -6.41 11.18
C LYS A 11 -11.37 -5.62 10.01
N VAL A 12 -12.05 -5.68 8.88
CA VAL A 12 -11.65 -4.94 7.68
C VAL A 12 -12.45 -3.65 7.60
N ASP A 13 -11.76 -2.53 7.52
CA ASP A 13 -12.36 -1.21 7.32
C ASP A 13 -11.56 -0.45 6.23
N PRO A 14 -12.19 -0.03 5.14
CA PRO A 14 -13.60 -0.20 4.78
C PRO A 14 -14.01 -1.66 4.60
N LEU A 15 -15.32 -1.96 4.73
CA LEU A 15 -15.84 -3.32 4.52
C LEU A 15 -15.48 -3.85 3.13
N PRO A 16 -15.27 -5.19 3.00
CA PRO A 16 -15.03 -5.81 1.70
C PRO A 16 -16.15 -5.50 0.71
N ALA A 17 -15.77 -5.11 -0.50
CA ALA A 17 -16.70 -4.87 -1.60
C ALA A 17 -16.86 -6.11 -2.47
N GLU A 18 -18.03 -6.29 -3.07
CA GLU A 18 -18.24 -7.29 -4.11
C GLU A 18 -17.68 -6.76 -5.42
N ILE A 19 -16.84 -7.58 -6.06
CA ILE A 19 -16.28 -7.28 -7.38
C ILE A 19 -16.53 -8.45 -8.32
N HIS A 20 -16.75 -8.14 -9.60
CA HIS A 20 -16.73 -9.13 -10.67
C HIS A 20 -15.27 -9.41 -11.01
N PHE A 21 -14.79 -10.61 -10.66
CA PHE A 21 -13.40 -10.99 -10.91
C PHE A 21 -13.25 -11.36 -12.40
N PRO A 22 -12.31 -10.72 -13.14
CA PRO A 22 -12.16 -10.97 -14.56
C PRO A 22 -11.79 -12.42 -14.83
N THR A 23 -12.41 -13.01 -15.87
CA THR A 23 -12.14 -14.38 -16.30
C THR A 23 -11.19 -14.37 -17.50
N LEU A 24 -10.34 -15.39 -17.60
CA LEU A 24 -9.48 -15.62 -18.78
C LEU A 24 -10.21 -16.36 -19.90
N LEU A 25 -11.33 -16.98 -19.59
CA LEU A 25 -12.15 -17.74 -20.52
C LEU A 25 -13.51 -17.04 -20.70
N PRO A 26 -14.26 -17.31 -21.77
CA PRO A 26 -15.59 -16.75 -21.99
C PRO A 26 -16.64 -17.41 -21.06
N LEU A 27 -16.44 -17.23 -19.77
CA LEU A 27 -17.32 -17.68 -18.69
C LEU A 27 -17.84 -16.46 -17.92
N ASP A 28 -18.96 -16.64 -17.22
CA ASP A 28 -19.48 -15.61 -16.35
C ASP A 28 -18.45 -15.23 -15.26
N ALA A 29 -18.24 -13.93 -15.07
CA ALA A 29 -17.32 -13.44 -14.07
C ALA A 29 -17.83 -13.76 -12.66
N PRO A 30 -17.08 -14.51 -11.83
CA PRO A 30 -17.51 -14.78 -10.47
C PRO A 30 -17.53 -13.49 -9.65
N VAL A 31 -18.57 -13.34 -8.82
CA VAL A 31 -18.65 -12.27 -7.84
C VAL A 31 -17.89 -12.71 -6.60
N VAL A 32 -16.86 -11.96 -6.24
CA VAL A 32 -16.02 -12.23 -5.06
C VAL A 32 -16.00 -11.02 -4.13
N ARG A 33 -15.90 -11.27 -2.83
CA ARG A 33 -15.67 -10.20 -1.84
C ARG A 33 -14.18 -9.92 -1.76
N ALA A 34 -13.79 -8.69 -2.08
CA ALA A 34 -12.40 -8.26 -2.06
C ALA A 34 -12.16 -7.16 -1.01
N TYR A 35 -10.97 -7.16 -0.43
CA TYR A 35 -10.55 -6.08 0.45
C TYR A 35 -10.35 -4.79 -0.35
N PRO A 36 -10.83 -3.64 0.16
CA PRO A 36 -10.51 -2.34 -0.43
C PRO A 36 -9.00 -2.13 -0.52
N PRO A 37 -8.51 -1.48 -1.58
CA PRO A 37 -7.07 -1.20 -1.73
C PRO A 37 -6.47 -0.48 -0.52
N GLU A 38 -7.21 0.44 0.09
CA GLU A 38 -6.77 1.18 1.29
C GLU A 38 -6.48 0.23 2.47
N ALA A 39 -7.31 -0.78 2.70
CA ALA A 39 -7.10 -1.77 3.75
C ALA A 39 -5.87 -2.65 3.45
N VAL A 40 -5.68 -3.05 2.18
CA VAL A 40 -4.51 -3.81 1.76
C VAL A 40 -3.23 -3.00 1.96
N ILE A 41 -3.24 -1.71 1.59
CA ILE A 41 -2.10 -0.80 1.78
C ILE A 41 -1.79 -0.64 3.27
N ALA A 42 -2.81 -0.43 4.10
CA ALA A 42 -2.65 -0.23 5.54
C ALA A 42 -1.99 -1.42 6.23
N GLU A 43 -2.42 -2.65 5.91
CA GLU A 43 -1.82 -3.89 6.46
C GLU A 43 -0.36 -4.07 6.02
N LYS A 44 -0.06 -3.81 4.74
CA LYS A 44 1.31 -3.89 4.22
C LYS A 44 2.21 -2.82 4.83
N PHE A 45 1.70 -1.61 4.96
CA PHE A 45 2.41 -0.51 5.58
C PHE A 45 2.68 -0.79 7.08
N HIS A 46 1.70 -1.32 7.81
CA HIS A 46 1.90 -1.75 9.19
C HIS A 46 3.04 -2.76 9.30
N ALA A 47 3.08 -3.77 8.42
CA ALA A 47 4.18 -4.74 8.39
C ALA A 47 5.53 -4.08 8.12
N MET A 48 5.61 -3.06 7.24
CA MET A 48 6.83 -2.30 7.00
C MET A 48 7.33 -1.59 8.26
N VAL A 49 6.41 -0.98 9.02
CA VAL A 49 6.75 -0.27 10.26
C VAL A 49 7.27 -1.23 11.33
N VAL A 50 6.57 -2.33 11.55
CA VAL A 50 6.88 -3.29 12.62
C VAL A 50 8.17 -4.06 12.34
N LEU A 51 8.39 -4.46 11.10
CA LEU A 51 9.56 -5.28 10.74
C LEU A 51 10.85 -4.45 10.59
N GLY A 52 10.75 -3.15 10.30
CA GLY A 52 11.92 -2.28 10.18
C GLY A 52 13.01 -2.88 9.29
N ILE A 53 14.25 -2.96 9.79
CA ILE A 53 15.39 -3.51 9.05
C ILE A 53 15.24 -5.01 8.75
N ALA A 54 14.52 -5.77 9.57
CA ALA A 54 14.29 -7.19 9.33
C ALA A 54 13.32 -7.48 8.17
N ASN A 55 12.66 -6.43 7.63
CA ASN A 55 11.69 -6.59 6.56
C ASN A 55 12.35 -7.14 5.28
N SER A 56 11.91 -8.32 4.87
CA SER A 56 12.29 -8.97 3.59
C SER A 56 11.10 -9.12 2.64
N ARG A 57 9.94 -8.55 2.97
CA ARG A 57 8.69 -8.68 2.21
C ARG A 57 8.65 -7.69 1.04
N MET A 58 9.55 -7.88 0.08
CA MET A 58 9.66 -6.98 -1.10
C MET A 58 8.36 -6.84 -1.89
N LYS A 59 7.50 -7.87 -1.82
CA LYS A 59 6.15 -7.80 -2.40
C LYS A 59 5.32 -6.67 -1.82
N ASP A 60 5.43 -6.36 -0.54
CA ASP A 60 4.62 -5.29 0.08
C ASP A 60 5.00 -3.92 -0.47
N PHE A 61 6.30 -3.65 -0.68
CA PHE A 61 6.79 -2.44 -1.34
C PHE A 61 6.28 -2.34 -2.78
N PHE A 62 6.37 -3.44 -3.53
CA PHE A 62 5.92 -3.50 -4.91
C PHE A 62 4.41 -3.27 -5.03
N ASP A 63 3.61 -3.91 -4.19
CA ASP A 63 2.16 -3.78 -4.22
C ASP A 63 1.73 -2.34 -3.90
N ILE A 64 2.30 -1.70 -2.85
CA ILE A 64 1.97 -0.30 -2.52
C ILE A 64 2.40 0.63 -3.64
N TRP A 65 3.61 0.45 -4.20
CA TRP A 65 4.07 1.23 -5.34
C TRP A 65 3.15 1.07 -6.56
N THR A 66 2.71 -0.16 -6.86
CA THR A 66 1.77 -0.43 -7.95
C THR A 66 0.44 0.29 -7.73
N PHE A 67 -0.12 0.21 -6.52
CA PHE A 67 -1.34 0.95 -6.18
C PHE A 67 -1.16 2.46 -6.38
N ALA A 68 -0.10 3.04 -5.84
CA ALA A 68 0.20 4.47 -5.96
C ALA A 68 0.45 4.90 -7.42
N SER A 69 0.94 4.00 -8.27
CA SER A 69 1.22 4.28 -9.68
C SER A 69 0.03 4.08 -10.60
N THR A 70 -1.00 3.33 -10.18
CA THR A 70 -2.07 2.92 -11.09
C THR A 70 -3.46 3.34 -10.66
N GLN A 71 -3.66 3.70 -9.39
CA GLN A 71 -4.98 3.98 -8.84
C GLN A 71 -5.10 5.37 -8.22
N ARG A 72 -6.34 5.83 -8.11
CA ARG A 72 -6.70 7.06 -7.42
C ARG A 72 -7.07 6.74 -5.98
N PHE A 73 -6.65 7.60 -5.04
CA PHE A 73 -6.97 7.49 -3.63
C PHE A 73 -7.45 8.83 -3.05
N GLU A 74 -8.27 8.75 -2.03
CA GLU A 74 -8.66 9.86 -1.17
C GLU A 74 -7.87 9.78 0.13
N ILE A 75 -7.23 10.88 0.53
CA ILE A 75 -6.34 10.89 1.69
C ILE A 75 -7.07 10.52 2.99
N SER A 76 -8.30 10.98 3.17
CA SER A 76 -9.11 10.65 4.36
C SER A 76 -9.43 9.16 4.44
N ARG A 77 -9.73 8.50 3.32
CA ARG A 77 -10.01 7.05 3.30
C ARG A 77 -8.77 6.24 3.60
N LEU A 78 -7.64 6.57 2.97
CA LEU A 78 -6.37 5.89 3.22
C LEU A 78 -5.88 6.13 4.65
N GLY A 79 -5.93 7.37 5.14
CA GLY A 79 -5.56 7.71 6.52
C GLY A 79 -6.42 6.98 7.56
N ASN A 80 -7.73 6.88 7.34
CA ASN A 80 -8.63 6.12 8.20
C ASN A 80 -8.27 4.62 8.24
N SER A 81 -8.02 4.01 7.07
CA SER A 81 -7.61 2.60 6.99
C SER A 81 -6.29 2.35 7.72
N ILE A 82 -5.30 3.24 7.55
CA ILE A 82 -4.02 3.17 8.27
C ILE A 82 -4.27 3.24 9.78
N ARG A 83 -5.01 4.26 10.26
CA ARG A 83 -5.31 4.40 11.69
C ARG A 83 -5.98 3.17 12.26
N ASN A 84 -7.04 2.68 11.62
CA ASN A 84 -7.81 1.53 12.09
C ASN A 84 -6.96 0.27 12.17
N THR A 85 -6.08 0.03 11.17
CA THR A 85 -5.15 -1.09 11.19
C THR A 85 -4.17 -1.00 12.36
N PHE A 86 -3.57 0.18 12.60
CA PHE A 86 -2.62 0.36 13.71
C PHE A 86 -3.29 0.22 15.07
N GLU A 87 -4.51 0.75 15.25
CA GLU A 87 -5.31 0.58 16.47
C GLU A 87 -5.64 -0.89 16.73
N GLN A 88 -6.12 -1.62 15.71
CA GLN A 88 -6.43 -3.05 15.82
C GLN A 88 -5.20 -3.89 16.19
N ARG A 89 -4.06 -3.55 15.62
CA ARG A 89 -2.78 -4.20 15.89
C ARG A 89 -2.10 -3.70 17.17
N ARG A 90 -2.70 -2.73 17.87
CA ARG A 90 -2.17 -2.09 19.09
C ARG A 90 -0.75 -1.56 18.90
N THR A 91 -0.50 -0.98 17.74
CA THR A 91 0.79 -0.38 17.36
C THR A 91 0.60 1.12 17.24
N ALA A 92 1.52 1.91 17.77
CA ALA A 92 1.50 3.37 17.61
C ALA A 92 1.76 3.76 16.14
N LEU A 93 1.06 4.79 15.66
CA LEU A 93 1.38 5.40 14.38
C LEU A 93 2.78 6.02 14.44
N PRO A 94 3.62 5.87 13.40
CA PRO A 94 4.96 6.44 13.38
C PRO A 94 4.90 7.97 13.40
N GLU A 95 5.78 8.59 14.21
CA GLU A 95 5.92 10.05 14.31
C GLU A 95 6.90 10.63 13.28
N ALA A 96 7.77 9.79 12.76
CA ALA A 96 8.75 10.11 11.74
C ALA A 96 8.68 9.09 10.59
N THR A 97 9.45 9.33 9.54
CA THR A 97 9.57 8.38 8.43
C THR A 97 10.00 7.01 8.94
N PRO A 98 9.19 5.96 8.75
CA PRO A 98 9.54 4.61 9.16
C PRO A 98 10.86 4.14 8.55
N PHE A 99 11.62 3.34 9.30
CA PHE A 99 12.94 2.87 8.85
C PHE A 99 12.91 2.24 7.46
N ALA A 100 11.87 1.45 7.15
CA ALA A 100 11.70 0.80 5.84
C ALA A 100 11.55 1.79 4.65
N LEU A 101 11.31 3.07 4.92
CA LEU A 101 11.21 4.13 3.91
C LEU A 101 12.39 5.10 3.96
N THR A 102 13.39 4.86 4.79
CA THR A 102 14.60 5.70 4.85
C THR A 102 15.60 5.33 3.75
N ASN A 103 16.49 6.27 3.43
CA ASN A 103 17.60 6.00 2.51
C ASN A 103 18.50 4.86 3.03
N GLU A 104 18.65 4.72 4.34
CA GLU A 104 19.43 3.63 4.95
C GLU A 104 18.88 2.25 4.53
N PHE A 105 17.57 2.08 4.54
CA PHE A 105 16.93 0.85 4.07
C PHE A 105 16.95 0.72 2.54
N LEU A 106 16.51 1.77 1.83
CA LEU A 106 16.32 1.74 0.38
C LEU A 106 17.62 1.57 -0.40
N LEU A 107 18.74 2.07 0.15
CA LEU A 107 20.07 1.97 -0.44
C LEU A 107 20.89 0.78 0.08
N ASP A 108 20.40 0.05 1.09
CA ASP A 108 21.08 -1.11 1.64
C ASP A 108 21.30 -2.19 0.58
N SER A 109 22.51 -2.71 0.50
CA SER A 109 22.91 -3.65 -0.54
C SER A 109 22.16 -4.99 -0.47
N ALA A 110 21.87 -5.48 0.75
CA ALA A 110 21.10 -6.70 0.94
C ALA A 110 19.62 -6.50 0.53
N LYS A 111 19.03 -5.32 0.83
CA LYS A 111 17.67 -4.98 0.40
C LYS A 111 17.56 -4.85 -1.11
N LYS A 112 18.50 -4.19 -1.76
CA LYS A 112 18.59 -4.12 -3.23
C LYS A 112 18.71 -5.53 -3.85
N THR A 113 19.50 -6.40 -3.26
CA THR A 113 19.63 -7.80 -3.71
C THR A 113 18.32 -8.58 -3.55
N GLN A 114 17.62 -8.41 -2.41
CA GLN A 114 16.30 -9.02 -2.18
C GLN A 114 15.26 -8.52 -3.18
N TRP A 115 15.26 -7.21 -3.46
CA TRP A 115 14.37 -6.61 -4.46
C TRP A 115 14.62 -7.15 -5.87
N ALA A 116 15.88 -7.17 -6.31
CA ALA A 116 16.25 -7.70 -7.62
C ALA A 116 15.87 -9.19 -7.77
N ALA A 117 16.06 -10.00 -6.71
CA ALA A 117 15.64 -11.39 -6.70
C ALA A 117 14.10 -11.54 -6.77
N PHE A 118 13.36 -10.68 -6.08
CA PHE A 118 11.91 -10.64 -6.14
C PHE A 118 11.42 -10.29 -7.56
N CYS A 119 11.91 -9.22 -8.18
CA CYS A 119 11.54 -8.80 -9.53
C CYS A 119 11.83 -9.89 -10.57
N ARG A 120 13.02 -10.49 -10.50
CA ARG A 120 13.43 -11.59 -11.41
C ARG A 120 12.49 -12.81 -11.29
N ARG A 121 12.09 -13.19 -10.06
CA ARG A 121 11.17 -14.31 -9.84
C ARG A 121 9.79 -14.07 -10.45
N LEU A 122 9.36 -12.82 -10.55
CA LEU A 122 8.09 -12.44 -11.18
C LEU A 122 8.21 -12.13 -12.68
N GLY A 123 9.41 -12.24 -13.27
CA GLY A 123 9.62 -11.90 -14.67
C GLY A 123 9.55 -10.40 -14.99
N LEU A 124 9.69 -9.53 -13.99
CA LEU A 124 9.62 -8.07 -14.12
C LEU A 124 10.99 -7.52 -14.54
N GLN A 125 11.29 -7.57 -15.83
CA GLN A 125 12.62 -7.17 -16.35
C GLN A 125 12.85 -5.66 -16.28
N ASP A 126 11.80 -4.86 -16.46
CA ASP A 126 11.85 -3.39 -16.49
C ASP A 126 11.36 -2.75 -15.18
N ALA A 127 11.28 -3.51 -14.08
CA ALA A 127 10.88 -2.96 -12.80
C ALA A 127 11.91 -1.93 -12.30
N PRO A 128 11.47 -0.77 -11.77
CA PRO A 128 12.38 0.19 -11.17
C PRO A 128 13.11 -0.43 -9.97
N THR A 129 14.26 0.13 -9.63
CA THR A 129 15.04 -0.31 -8.45
C THR A 129 14.31 0.07 -7.15
N LEU A 130 14.68 -0.56 -6.03
CA LEU A 130 14.04 -0.30 -4.73
C LEU A 130 14.17 1.18 -4.32
N ASP A 131 15.32 1.78 -4.54
CA ASP A 131 15.56 3.20 -4.27
C ASP A 131 14.79 4.11 -5.23
N ALA A 132 14.56 3.69 -6.47
CA ALA A 132 13.79 4.49 -7.43
C ALA A 132 12.29 4.57 -7.09
N ILE A 133 11.71 3.56 -6.45
CA ILE A 133 10.32 3.61 -5.98
C ILE A 133 10.15 4.36 -4.66
N GLY A 134 11.23 4.56 -3.91
CA GLY A 134 11.22 5.20 -2.60
C GLY A 134 10.50 6.56 -2.56
N PRO A 135 10.82 7.52 -3.43
CA PRO A 135 10.14 8.82 -3.45
C PRO A 135 8.62 8.72 -3.62
N THR A 136 8.14 7.82 -4.47
CA THR A 136 6.70 7.58 -4.64
C THR A 136 6.08 7.02 -3.37
N LEU A 137 6.71 6.03 -2.74
CA LEU A 137 6.22 5.44 -1.48
C LEU A 137 6.15 6.47 -0.36
N ILE A 138 7.20 7.28 -0.21
CA ILE A 138 7.27 8.35 0.81
C ILE A 138 6.20 9.40 0.54
N GLY A 139 6.12 9.91 -0.70
CA GLY A 139 5.15 10.93 -1.09
C GLY A 139 3.70 10.46 -0.96
N PHE A 140 3.44 9.17 -1.15
CA PHE A 140 2.12 8.58 -1.01
C PHE A 140 1.74 8.32 0.45
N LEU A 141 2.63 7.69 1.23
CA LEU A 141 2.31 7.22 2.57
C LEU A 141 2.45 8.29 3.65
N MET A 142 3.46 9.16 3.60
CA MET A 142 3.71 10.11 4.70
C MET A 142 2.57 11.10 4.93
N PRO A 143 1.96 11.73 3.90
CA PRO A 143 0.78 12.58 4.11
C PRO A 143 -0.42 11.80 4.64
N ALA A 144 -0.62 10.54 4.20
CA ALA A 144 -1.70 9.69 4.70
C ALA A 144 -1.50 9.29 6.17
N ILE A 145 -0.26 9.10 6.64
CA ILE A 145 0.07 8.89 8.06
C ILE A 145 -0.24 10.13 8.88
N GLU A 146 0.13 11.30 8.39
CA GLU A 146 -0.19 12.56 9.06
C GLU A 146 -1.71 12.75 9.16
N GLN A 147 -2.44 12.46 8.10
CA GLN A 147 -3.90 12.42 8.09
C GLN A 147 -4.45 11.44 9.12
N ALA A 148 -3.88 10.23 9.22
CA ALA A 148 -4.25 9.23 10.23
C ALA A 148 -4.06 9.74 11.66
N ARG A 149 -2.99 10.50 11.93
CA ARG A 149 -2.69 11.07 13.24
C ARG A 149 -3.60 12.24 13.60
N LEU A 150 -3.84 13.15 12.66
CA LEU A 150 -4.63 14.37 12.87
C LEU A 150 -6.12 14.09 12.97
N ASN A 151 -6.60 13.00 12.37
CA ASN A 151 -8.00 12.57 12.37
C ASN A 151 -8.99 13.70 12.02
N ARG A 152 -8.68 14.48 11.01
CA ARG A 152 -9.57 15.57 10.54
C ARG A 152 -9.91 15.37 9.06
N PRO A 153 -11.09 15.84 8.62
CA PRO A 153 -11.47 15.75 7.23
C PRO A 153 -10.44 16.45 6.33
N ASP A 154 -10.06 15.77 5.26
CA ASP A 154 -9.22 16.31 4.22
C ASP A 154 -9.69 15.76 2.87
N THR A 155 -9.59 16.55 1.82
CA THR A 155 -10.12 16.24 0.50
C THR A 155 -9.05 15.96 -0.54
N LEU A 156 -7.77 15.90 -0.13
CA LEU A 156 -6.69 15.64 -1.05
C LEU A 156 -6.87 14.30 -1.78
N ILE A 157 -6.54 14.33 -3.07
CA ILE A 157 -6.62 13.20 -3.97
C ILE A 157 -5.23 12.86 -4.47
N TRP A 158 -4.90 11.59 -4.46
CA TRP A 158 -3.77 11.03 -5.17
C TRP A 158 -4.25 10.56 -6.54
N ALA A 159 -3.73 11.14 -7.62
CA ALA A 159 -3.87 10.59 -8.96
C ALA A 159 -2.75 9.55 -9.19
N PRO A 160 -2.88 8.64 -10.18
CA PRO A 160 -1.78 7.74 -10.54
C PRO A 160 -0.46 8.49 -10.68
N HIS A 161 0.58 7.98 -10.01
CA HIS A 161 1.91 8.58 -9.88
C HIS A 161 2.00 9.84 -8.99
N GLY A 162 0.88 10.35 -8.45
CA GLY A 162 0.85 11.51 -7.56
C GLY A 162 1.20 12.85 -8.20
N PRO A 163 1.46 13.87 -7.41
CA PRO A 163 1.39 13.91 -5.94
C PRO A 163 -0.05 14.02 -5.39
N TRP A 164 -0.19 14.09 -4.05
CA TRP A 164 -1.42 14.53 -3.40
C TRP A 164 -1.76 15.97 -3.80
N GLN A 165 -2.98 16.20 -4.22
CA GLN A 165 -3.44 17.52 -4.68
C GLN A 165 -4.91 17.75 -4.31
N ASN A 166 -5.32 19.01 -4.27
CA ASN A 166 -6.73 19.31 -4.13
C ASN A 166 -7.51 18.70 -5.30
N PRO A 167 -8.74 18.20 -5.07
CA PRO A 167 -9.59 17.79 -6.17
C PRO A 167 -9.76 18.97 -7.11
N GLU A 168 -9.61 18.72 -8.43
CA GLU A 168 -9.92 19.75 -9.41
C GLU A 168 -11.38 20.20 -9.17
N VAL A 169 -11.56 21.48 -8.89
CA VAL A 169 -12.88 22.08 -8.91
C VAL A 169 -13.29 22.02 -10.37
N GLY A 170 -14.17 21.07 -10.69
CA GLY A 170 -14.70 20.93 -12.04
C GLY A 170 -15.20 22.29 -12.49
N THR A 171 -14.59 22.82 -13.53
CA THR A 171 -15.15 23.97 -14.23
C THR A 171 -16.51 23.52 -14.80
N PRO A 172 -17.60 24.26 -14.52
CA PRO A 172 -18.92 23.88 -14.94
C PRO A 172 -19.08 23.80 -16.45
#